data_d74c459e65989ad8ce3fa226e86cf660
#
_entry.id   d74c459e65989ad8ce3fa226e86cf660
#
_cell.length_a   1.000
_cell.length_b   1.000
_cell.length_c   1.000
_cell.angle_alpha   90.00
_cell.angle_beta   90.00
_cell.angle_gamma   90.00
#
_symmetry.space_group_name_H-M   'P 1'
#
loop_
_entity.id
_entity.type
_entity.pdbx_description
1 polymer ?
#
loop_
_entity_poly.entity_id
_entity_poly.type
_entity_poly.pdbx_seq_one_letter_code
_entity_poly.pdbx_strand_id
1 'polypeptide(L)'
;MLSNTAVPKYYGQFRDSVIRGEIPINKEIAMEMNRIDDLIANPGIYYDDKAIDGFIEYCETEMTLTDGSPLKLLDTFKLWAESALSWFYFIERSIYVPNKDGHGGHYETRRIKKRLVNKQYLIVARGGAKSVYAELIQSYFLNVDTSTTHQITTAPTMKQAEEVMSPFRTAITVARGPLFKFLTEGSLQNTTGSRSRRVKLASTKKGIENFLTGSLLEIRPMSINKLQGLRCKIATVDEWLSGKVREDVIGALEQGASKVDDYLIVATSSEGTTRNGVGDTIKLELQDILRGNYFDPHTSIWHYRLDDIREVGMPEMWLNAS
;
A
#
# COMPACT_ATOMS: atom_id res chain seq x y z
N MET A 1 -20.76 -2.67 -16.53
CA MET A 1 -19.72 -2.72 -17.60
C MET A 1 -18.56 -1.89 -17.11
N LEU A 2 -17.40 -2.48 -17.00
CA LEU A 2 -16.18 -1.75 -16.63
C LEU A 2 -15.77 -0.94 -17.88
N SER A 3 -15.82 0.39 -17.80
CA SER A 3 -15.46 1.22 -18.95
C SER A 3 -13.94 1.40 -18.99
N ASN A 4 -13.34 1.11 -20.12
CA ASN A 4 -11.91 1.27 -20.42
C ASN A 4 -11.46 2.74 -20.47
N THR A 5 -12.36 3.70 -20.28
CA THR A 5 -12.11 5.13 -20.55
C THR A 5 -12.48 6.05 -19.37
N ALA A 6 -12.79 5.50 -18.21
CA ALA A 6 -13.11 6.34 -17.06
C ALA A 6 -11.83 6.95 -16.49
N VAL A 7 -11.75 8.27 -16.47
CA VAL A 7 -10.71 8.98 -15.74
C VAL A 7 -10.90 8.71 -14.25
N PRO A 8 -9.87 8.23 -13.53
CA PRO A 8 -9.96 8.01 -12.10
C PRO A 8 -10.38 9.28 -11.37
N LYS A 9 -11.21 9.14 -10.35
CA LYS A 9 -11.86 10.28 -9.68
C LYS A 9 -10.86 11.23 -9.02
N TYR A 10 -9.98 10.70 -8.18
CA TYR A 10 -9.05 11.52 -7.40
C TYR A 10 -7.87 11.99 -8.25
N TYR A 11 -7.42 11.16 -9.18
CA TYR A 11 -6.45 11.57 -10.19
C TYR A 11 -7.00 12.68 -11.09
N GLY A 12 -8.24 12.56 -11.56
CA GLY A 12 -8.89 13.60 -12.37
C GLY A 12 -8.98 14.93 -11.63
N GLN A 13 -9.41 14.94 -10.37
CA GLN A 13 -9.45 16.14 -9.54
C GLN A 13 -8.05 16.75 -9.35
N PHE A 14 -7.06 15.94 -9.04
CA PHE A 14 -5.67 16.37 -8.90
C PHE A 14 -5.14 16.97 -10.20
N ARG A 15 -5.31 16.27 -11.33
CA ARG A 15 -4.89 16.72 -12.66
C ARG A 15 -5.52 18.06 -13.02
N ASP A 16 -6.82 18.22 -12.79
CA ASP A 16 -7.53 19.45 -13.09
C ASP A 16 -7.01 20.63 -12.24
N SER A 17 -6.70 20.39 -10.95
CA SER A 17 -6.11 21.41 -10.07
C SER A 17 -4.69 21.80 -10.50
N VAL A 18 -3.90 20.84 -10.98
CA VAL A 18 -2.57 21.11 -11.57
C VAL A 18 -2.70 21.94 -12.84
N ILE A 19 -3.63 21.60 -13.75
CA ILE A 19 -3.87 22.35 -15.00
C ILE A 19 -4.32 23.80 -14.71
N ARG A 20 -5.13 24.01 -13.66
CA ARG A 20 -5.54 25.36 -13.24
C ARG A 20 -4.44 26.12 -12.49
N GLY A 21 -3.29 25.50 -12.22
CA GLY A 21 -2.19 26.10 -11.46
C GLY A 21 -2.47 26.25 -9.96
N GLU A 22 -3.45 25.54 -9.42
CA GLU A 22 -3.81 25.54 -8.00
C GLU A 22 -2.84 24.70 -7.16
N ILE A 23 -2.31 23.64 -7.76
CA ILE A 23 -1.34 22.74 -7.14
C ILE A 23 -0.06 22.77 -7.99
N PRO A 24 1.05 23.27 -7.44
CA PRO A 24 2.34 23.15 -8.09
C PRO A 24 2.83 21.71 -8.02
N ILE A 25 3.54 21.25 -9.05
CA ILE A 25 4.13 19.91 -9.10
C ILE A 25 5.57 19.99 -9.62
N ASN A 26 6.38 19.04 -9.20
CA ASN A 26 7.71 18.83 -9.73
C ASN A 26 7.70 17.96 -11.01
N LYS A 27 8.86 17.80 -11.62
CA LYS A 27 9.01 17.03 -12.87
C LYS A 27 8.67 15.55 -12.72
N GLU A 28 9.01 14.92 -11.59
CA GLU A 28 8.73 13.52 -11.35
C GLU A 28 7.22 13.26 -11.24
N ILE A 29 6.49 14.12 -10.55
CA ILE A 29 5.02 14.05 -10.49
C ILE A 29 4.40 14.26 -11.87
N ALA A 30 4.90 15.21 -12.66
CA ALA A 30 4.44 15.41 -14.03
C ALA A 30 4.66 14.17 -14.91
N MET A 31 5.82 13.49 -14.77
CA MET A 31 6.10 12.24 -15.47
C MET A 31 5.16 11.10 -15.02
N GLU A 32 4.88 10.97 -13.70
CA GLU A 32 3.93 9.96 -13.21
C GLU A 32 2.52 10.22 -13.72
N MET A 33 2.10 11.49 -13.80
CA MET A 33 0.82 11.85 -14.39
C MET A 33 0.71 11.41 -15.86
N ASN A 34 1.77 11.62 -16.67
CA ASN A 34 1.80 11.14 -18.05
C ASN A 34 1.67 9.60 -18.11
N ARG A 35 2.33 8.88 -17.20
CA ARG A 35 2.22 7.41 -17.13
C ARG A 35 0.81 6.95 -16.77
N ILE A 36 0.13 7.66 -15.87
CA ILE A 36 -1.28 7.38 -15.53
C ILE A 36 -2.18 7.65 -16.74
N ASP A 37 -1.95 8.73 -17.50
CA ASP A 37 -2.68 9.01 -18.73
C ASP A 37 -2.47 7.92 -19.79
N ASP A 38 -1.26 7.35 -19.89
CA ASP A 38 -0.98 6.19 -20.75
C ASP A 38 -1.73 4.92 -20.28
N LEU A 39 -1.87 4.70 -18.97
CA LEU A 39 -2.68 3.61 -18.44
C LEU A 39 -4.17 3.78 -18.79
N ILE A 40 -4.70 5.02 -18.70
CA ILE A 40 -6.08 5.35 -19.10
C ILE A 40 -6.30 5.05 -20.57
N ALA A 41 -5.32 5.33 -21.42
CA ALA A 41 -5.40 5.10 -22.87
C ALA A 41 -5.24 3.62 -23.26
N ASN A 42 -4.73 2.76 -22.36
CA ASN A 42 -4.43 1.36 -22.66
C ASN A 42 -5.70 0.48 -22.64
N PRO A 43 -6.10 -0.15 -23.76
CA PRO A 43 -7.33 -0.94 -23.82
C PRO A 43 -7.30 -2.23 -23.00
N GLY A 44 -6.12 -2.70 -22.60
CA GLY A 44 -5.93 -3.90 -21.75
C GLY A 44 -6.01 -3.63 -20.26
N ILE A 45 -6.04 -2.38 -19.86
CA ILE A 45 -6.05 -1.94 -18.46
C ILE A 45 -7.43 -1.37 -18.12
N TYR A 46 -7.92 -1.69 -16.93
CA TYR A 46 -9.25 -1.33 -16.47
C TYR A 46 -9.15 -0.60 -15.14
N TYR A 47 -10.05 0.35 -14.94
CA TYR A 47 -10.21 1.06 -13.68
C TYR A 47 -11.44 0.54 -12.91
N ASP A 48 -11.29 0.39 -11.57
CA ASP A 48 -12.34 -0.05 -10.65
C ASP A 48 -12.47 0.96 -9.50
N ASP A 49 -13.49 1.79 -9.56
CA ASP A 49 -13.83 2.79 -8.53
C ASP A 49 -14.19 2.17 -7.18
N LYS A 50 -14.78 0.97 -7.17
CA LYS A 50 -15.17 0.29 -5.94
C LYS A 50 -13.98 -0.07 -5.06
N ALA A 51 -12.79 -0.27 -5.64
CA ALA A 51 -11.59 -0.58 -4.87
C ALA A 51 -11.17 0.60 -4.00
N ILE A 52 -11.17 1.81 -4.57
CA ILE A 52 -10.84 3.03 -3.80
C ILE A 52 -11.97 3.45 -2.87
N ASP A 53 -13.22 3.36 -3.30
CA ASP A 53 -14.37 3.72 -2.46
C ASP A 53 -14.45 2.82 -1.22
N GLY A 54 -14.23 1.50 -1.36
CA GLY A 54 -14.19 0.57 -0.23
C GLY A 54 -13.03 0.84 0.73
N PHE A 55 -11.86 1.24 0.21
CA PHE A 55 -10.73 1.64 1.05
C PHE A 55 -11.03 2.91 1.85
N ILE A 56 -11.62 3.94 1.21
CA ILE A 56 -11.98 5.20 1.87
C ILE A 56 -13.04 4.95 2.94
N GLU A 57 -14.10 4.22 2.61
CA GLU A 57 -15.17 3.87 3.55
C GLU A 57 -14.61 3.17 4.79
N TYR A 58 -13.75 2.15 4.58
CA TYR A 58 -13.08 1.47 5.68
C TYR A 58 -12.26 2.43 6.54
N CYS A 59 -11.39 3.23 5.94
CA CYS A 59 -10.52 4.13 6.67
C CYS A 59 -11.30 5.17 7.49
N GLU A 60 -12.29 5.82 6.88
CA GLU A 60 -13.04 6.89 7.54
C GLU A 60 -14.06 6.36 8.57
N THR A 61 -14.49 5.09 8.44
CA THR A 61 -15.41 4.44 9.38
C THR A 61 -14.67 3.79 10.55
N GLU A 62 -13.60 3.06 10.27
CA GLU A 62 -12.97 2.18 11.25
C GLU A 62 -11.71 2.79 11.89
N MET A 63 -10.89 3.51 11.10
CA MET A 63 -9.61 4.00 11.57
C MET A 63 -9.73 5.29 12.39
N THR A 64 -8.72 5.52 13.24
CA THR A 64 -8.61 6.71 14.09
C THR A 64 -7.22 7.31 13.96
N LEU A 65 -7.09 8.58 14.30
CA LEU A 65 -5.79 9.20 14.58
C LEU A 65 -5.19 8.64 15.87
N THR A 66 -3.94 8.96 16.15
CA THR A 66 -3.22 8.48 17.35
C THR A 66 -3.83 8.98 18.67
N ASP A 67 -4.57 10.07 18.64
CA ASP A 67 -5.34 10.60 19.77
C ASP A 67 -6.73 9.97 19.94
N GLY A 68 -7.09 9.02 19.06
CA GLY A 68 -8.38 8.34 19.05
C GLY A 68 -9.50 9.10 18.33
N SER A 69 -9.24 10.29 17.78
CA SER A 69 -10.21 11.03 16.98
C SER A 69 -10.48 10.34 15.64
N PRO A 70 -11.65 10.58 15.00
CA PRO A 70 -11.99 10.02 13.70
C PRO A 70 -10.96 10.39 12.64
N LEU A 71 -10.49 9.40 11.87
CA LEU A 71 -9.66 9.67 10.70
C LEU A 71 -10.54 10.24 9.57
N LYS A 72 -10.04 11.31 8.93
CA LYS A 72 -10.52 11.78 7.64
C LYS A 72 -9.35 11.70 6.66
N LEU A 73 -9.54 10.99 5.56
CA LEU A 73 -8.49 10.81 4.58
C LEU A 73 -8.17 12.11 3.85
N LEU A 74 -6.89 12.42 3.78
CA LEU A 74 -6.38 13.50 2.94
C LEU A 74 -6.58 13.15 1.46
N ASP A 75 -6.80 14.16 0.62
CA ASP A 75 -6.97 13.93 -0.82
C ASP A 75 -5.73 13.31 -1.46
N THR A 76 -4.54 13.64 -0.95
CA THR A 76 -3.28 12.98 -1.33
C THR A 76 -3.31 11.47 -1.05
N PHE A 77 -3.85 11.05 0.10
CA PHE A 77 -3.98 9.61 0.43
C PHE A 77 -4.96 8.91 -0.50
N LYS A 78 -6.06 9.58 -0.85
CA LYS A 78 -7.03 9.05 -1.82
C LYS A 78 -6.40 8.88 -3.20
N LEU A 79 -5.61 9.86 -3.65
CA LEU A 79 -4.86 9.81 -4.90
C LEU A 79 -3.83 8.65 -4.91
N TRP A 80 -3.04 8.50 -3.85
CA TRP A 80 -2.07 7.40 -3.74
C TRP A 80 -2.75 6.05 -3.70
N ALA A 81 -3.83 5.91 -2.93
CA ALA A 81 -4.59 4.67 -2.84
C ALA A 81 -5.28 4.32 -4.17
N GLU A 82 -5.86 5.29 -4.86
CA GLU A 82 -6.45 5.10 -6.17
C GLU A 82 -5.41 4.59 -7.17
N SER A 83 -4.20 5.18 -7.18
CA SER A 83 -3.12 4.75 -8.06
C SER A 83 -2.62 3.33 -7.79
N ALA A 84 -2.70 2.86 -6.54
CA ALA A 84 -2.25 1.52 -6.15
C ALA A 84 -3.32 0.44 -6.22
N LEU A 85 -4.59 0.78 -5.97
CA LEU A 85 -5.65 -0.21 -5.72
C LEU A 85 -6.63 -0.36 -6.87
N SER A 86 -6.82 0.68 -7.69
CA SER A 86 -7.95 0.75 -8.62
C SER A 86 -7.64 0.29 -10.04
N TRP A 87 -6.40 0.00 -10.35
CA TRP A 87 -5.98 -0.48 -11.65
C TRP A 87 -5.87 -1.99 -11.70
N PHE A 88 -6.39 -2.62 -12.75
CA PHE A 88 -6.34 -4.05 -12.92
C PHE A 88 -6.35 -4.47 -14.40
N TYR A 89 -6.01 -5.71 -14.63
CA TYR A 89 -6.07 -6.38 -15.92
C TYR A 89 -6.63 -7.79 -15.75
N PHE A 90 -6.93 -8.45 -16.84
CA PHE A 90 -7.40 -9.83 -16.81
C PHE A 90 -6.39 -10.78 -17.43
N ILE A 91 -6.24 -11.93 -16.77
CA ILE A 91 -5.50 -13.07 -17.32
C ILE A 91 -6.44 -14.25 -17.52
N GLU A 92 -6.11 -15.13 -18.45
CA GLU A 92 -6.75 -16.44 -18.56
C GLU A 92 -5.92 -17.45 -17.78
N ARG A 93 -6.56 -18.22 -16.94
CA ARG A 93 -5.92 -19.29 -16.16
C ARG A 93 -6.76 -20.56 -16.24
N SER A 94 -6.11 -21.68 -16.58
CA SER A 94 -6.72 -23.00 -16.48
C SER A 94 -6.79 -23.42 -15.02
N ILE A 95 -8.01 -23.69 -14.56
CA ILE A 95 -8.31 -24.12 -13.18
C ILE A 95 -8.87 -25.52 -13.23
N TYR A 96 -8.32 -26.41 -12.44
CA TYR A 96 -8.88 -27.74 -12.28
C TYR A 96 -10.15 -27.69 -11.44
N VAL A 97 -11.25 -28.19 -12.00
CA VAL A 97 -12.56 -28.26 -11.36
C VAL A 97 -12.86 -29.72 -11.07
N PRO A 98 -12.90 -30.16 -9.81
CA PRO A 98 -13.25 -31.54 -9.48
C PRO A 98 -14.72 -31.81 -9.82
N ASN A 99 -15.02 -33.04 -10.25
CA ASN A 99 -16.38 -33.49 -10.45
C ASN A 99 -17.14 -33.55 -9.11
N LYS A 100 -18.45 -33.37 -9.16
CA LYS A 100 -19.31 -33.36 -7.95
C LYS A 100 -19.33 -34.73 -7.24
N ASP A 101 -19.04 -35.82 -7.93
CA ASP A 101 -18.94 -37.17 -7.41
C ASP A 101 -17.60 -37.48 -6.71
N GLY A 102 -16.66 -36.53 -6.73
CA GLY A 102 -15.33 -36.69 -6.14
C GLY A 102 -14.35 -37.51 -6.99
N HIS A 103 -14.76 -38.01 -8.14
CA HIS A 103 -13.92 -38.81 -9.04
C HIS A 103 -13.52 -38.02 -10.30
N GLY A 104 -12.22 -37.69 -10.40
CA GLY A 104 -11.71 -36.93 -11.54
C GLY A 104 -12.14 -35.47 -11.57
N GLY A 105 -11.97 -34.84 -12.69
CA GLY A 105 -12.31 -33.43 -12.92
C GLY A 105 -11.89 -33.01 -14.31
N HIS A 106 -12.11 -31.75 -14.65
CA HIS A 106 -11.73 -31.15 -15.91
C HIS A 106 -11.06 -29.81 -15.70
N TYR A 107 -10.36 -29.30 -16.70
CA TYR A 107 -9.78 -27.98 -16.69
C TYR A 107 -10.75 -26.98 -17.34
N GLU A 108 -11.04 -25.90 -16.63
CA GLU A 108 -11.78 -24.74 -17.15
C GLU A 108 -10.85 -23.56 -17.30
N THR A 109 -10.92 -22.87 -18.45
CA THR A 109 -10.25 -21.58 -18.59
C THR A 109 -11.13 -20.49 -18.00
N ARG A 110 -10.63 -19.83 -16.98
CA ARG A 110 -11.32 -18.72 -16.32
C ARG A 110 -10.55 -17.43 -16.50
N ARG A 111 -11.30 -16.36 -16.75
CA ARG A 111 -10.79 -14.99 -16.76
C ARG A 111 -10.69 -14.49 -15.33
N ILE A 112 -9.48 -14.21 -14.88
CA ILE A 112 -9.17 -13.78 -13.51
C ILE A 112 -8.76 -12.33 -13.53
N LYS A 113 -9.39 -11.51 -12.67
CA LYS A 113 -9.02 -10.12 -12.41
C LYS A 113 -7.73 -10.08 -11.59
N LYS A 114 -6.76 -9.27 -12.02
CA LYS A 114 -5.48 -9.06 -11.35
C LYS A 114 -5.26 -7.58 -11.13
N ARG A 115 -4.81 -7.20 -9.92
CA ARG A 115 -4.34 -5.84 -9.68
C ARG A 115 -3.12 -5.55 -10.53
N LEU A 116 -3.08 -4.37 -11.13
CA LEU A 116 -1.98 -3.95 -11.99
C LEU A 116 -0.75 -3.56 -11.17
N VAL A 117 -0.92 -2.71 -10.15
CA VAL A 117 0.18 -2.16 -9.37
C VAL A 117 0.59 -3.13 -8.27
N ASN A 118 1.86 -3.54 -8.32
CA ASN A 118 2.48 -4.45 -7.36
C ASN A 118 3.47 -3.75 -6.43
N LYS A 119 3.98 -2.60 -6.85
CA LYS A 119 4.91 -1.75 -6.07
C LYS A 119 4.43 -0.31 -6.09
N GLN A 120 4.45 0.32 -4.96
CA GLN A 120 4.20 1.74 -4.83
C GLN A 120 5.33 2.40 -4.06
N TYR A 121 5.96 3.40 -4.67
CA TYR A 121 7.02 4.19 -4.05
C TYR A 121 6.49 5.58 -3.71
N LEU A 122 6.58 5.92 -2.43
CA LEU A 122 6.20 7.22 -1.90
C LEU A 122 7.44 7.89 -1.29
N ILE A 123 8.03 8.82 -2.02
CA ILE A 123 9.15 9.63 -1.54
C ILE A 123 8.58 11.02 -1.25
N VAL A 124 8.36 11.30 0.03
CA VAL A 124 7.65 12.49 0.50
C VAL A 124 8.42 13.12 1.66
N ALA A 125 8.35 14.41 1.82
CA ALA A 125 9.00 15.13 2.92
C ALA A 125 8.62 14.55 4.29
N ARG A 126 9.46 14.81 5.30
CA ARG A 126 9.14 14.45 6.69
C ARG A 126 7.88 15.18 7.13
N GLY A 127 7.02 14.47 7.86
CA GLY A 127 5.71 14.99 8.28
C GLY A 127 4.58 14.76 7.28
N GLY A 128 4.85 14.29 6.04
CA GLY A 128 3.83 13.96 5.03
C GLY A 128 3.01 12.69 5.30
N ALA A 129 3.02 12.19 6.53
CA ALA A 129 2.19 11.08 7.03
C ALA A 129 2.24 9.78 6.18
N LYS A 130 3.29 9.57 5.38
CA LYS A 130 3.47 8.43 4.47
C LYS A 130 3.41 7.07 5.18
N SER A 131 3.97 6.97 6.40
CA SER A 131 3.94 5.73 7.19
C SER A 131 2.52 5.42 7.67
N VAL A 132 1.72 6.45 8.00
CA VAL A 132 0.29 6.29 8.33
C VAL A 132 -0.47 5.74 7.14
N TYR A 133 -0.24 6.30 5.94
CA TYR A 133 -0.86 5.79 4.73
C TYR A 133 -0.54 4.31 4.48
N ALA A 134 0.73 3.91 4.58
CA ALA A 134 1.13 2.51 4.37
C ALA A 134 0.44 1.56 5.37
N GLU A 135 0.27 2.00 6.62
CA GLU A 135 -0.44 1.23 7.63
C GLU A 135 -1.95 1.13 7.35
N LEU A 136 -2.58 2.18 6.83
CA LEU A 136 -3.99 2.13 6.41
C LEU A 136 -4.20 1.06 5.33
N ILE A 137 -3.29 0.94 4.35
CA ILE A 137 -3.31 -0.13 3.35
C ILE A 137 -3.22 -1.50 4.02
N GLN A 138 -2.28 -1.70 4.95
CA GLN A 138 -2.13 -2.98 5.65
C GLN A 138 -3.35 -3.33 6.51
N SER A 139 -3.88 -2.36 7.25
CA SER A 139 -5.07 -2.53 8.06
C SER A 139 -6.29 -2.93 7.22
N TYR A 140 -6.48 -2.28 6.07
CA TYR A 140 -7.55 -2.61 5.12
C TYR A 140 -7.46 -4.06 4.65
N PHE A 141 -6.31 -4.48 4.13
CA PHE A 141 -6.14 -5.84 3.64
C PHE A 141 -6.19 -6.91 4.75
N LEU A 142 -5.77 -6.58 5.98
CA LEU A 142 -5.86 -7.53 7.10
C LEU A 142 -7.30 -7.84 7.49
N ASN A 143 -8.20 -6.86 7.37
CA ASN A 143 -9.55 -6.94 7.91
C ASN A 143 -10.65 -7.09 6.86
N VAL A 144 -10.42 -6.63 5.62
CA VAL A 144 -11.43 -6.64 4.55
C VAL A 144 -11.18 -7.75 3.54
N ASP A 145 -9.92 -8.14 3.30
CA ASP A 145 -9.62 -9.25 2.41
C ASP A 145 -10.13 -10.57 3.02
N THR A 146 -10.95 -11.27 2.26
CA THR A 146 -11.52 -12.56 2.70
C THR A 146 -10.54 -13.74 2.57
N SER A 147 -9.43 -13.53 1.86
CA SER A 147 -8.35 -14.53 1.77
C SER A 147 -7.40 -14.41 2.95
N THR A 148 -6.79 -15.53 3.35
CA THR A 148 -5.70 -15.50 4.32
C THR A 148 -4.53 -14.68 3.75
N THR A 149 -4.11 -13.64 4.46
CA THR A 149 -3.00 -12.78 4.05
C THR A 149 -1.85 -12.86 5.05
N HIS A 150 -0.64 -12.99 4.53
CA HIS A 150 0.56 -12.71 5.30
C HIS A 150 1.08 -11.33 4.90
N GLN A 151 1.26 -10.48 5.90
CA GLN A 151 1.69 -9.09 5.70
C GLN A 151 2.93 -8.79 6.53
N ILE A 152 3.77 -7.90 6.03
CA ILE A 152 5.06 -7.57 6.67
C ILE A 152 5.20 -6.06 6.77
N THR A 153 5.62 -5.59 7.95
CA THR A 153 6.12 -4.23 8.16
C THR A 153 7.61 -4.30 8.49
N THR A 154 8.41 -3.53 7.79
CA THR A 154 9.84 -3.40 8.06
C THR A 154 10.30 -1.95 7.97
N ALA A 155 11.26 -1.58 8.81
CA ALA A 155 11.90 -0.27 8.87
C ALA A 155 13.35 -0.45 9.34
N PRO A 156 14.24 0.59 9.22
CA PRO A 156 15.65 0.50 9.60
C PRO A 156 15.88 0.09 11.06
N THR A 157 14.91 0.32 11.94
CA THR A 157 14.92 -0.17 13.33
C THR A 157 13.58 -0.78 13.69
N MET A 158 13.61 -1.79 14.57
CA MET A 158 12.38 -2.42 15.07
C MET A 158 11.44 -1.40 15.72
N LYS A 159 11.99 -0.40 16.42
CA LYS A 159 11.20 0.67 17.04
C LYS A 159 10.44 1.49 15.99
N GLN A 160 11.08 1.86 14.88
CA GLN A 160 10.40 2.56 13.77
C GLN A 160 9.29 1.69 13.17
N ALA A 161 9.55 0.41 12.94
CA ALA A 161 8.53 -0.51 12.44
C ALA A 161 7.34 -0.68 13.42
N GLU A 162 7.59 -0.64 14.73
CA GLU A 162 6.52 -0.61 15.76
C GLU A 162 5.72 0.70 15.71
N GLU A 163 6.39 1.84 15.47
CA GLU A 163 5.77 3.16 15.34
C GLU A 163 4.85 3.23 14.11
N VAL A 164 5.23 2.62 12.99
CA VAL A 164 4.37 2.50 11.79
C VAL A 164 3.03 1.86 12.16
N MET A 165 2.99 0.84 13.01
CA MET A 165 1.77 0.14 13.39
C MET A 165 0.94 0.82 14.49
N SER A 166 1.35 1.98 14.97
CA SER A 166 0.70 2.66 16.10
C SER A 166 -0.75 3.10 15.80
N PRO A 167 -1.08 3.73 14.65
CA PRO A 167 -2.45 4.13 14.34
C PRO A 167 -3.41 2.92 14.29
N PHE A 168 -2.99 1.80 13.72
CA PHE A 168 -3.81 0.60 13.65
C PHE A 168 -4.09 0.03 15.06
N ARG A 169 -3.07 -0.02 15.92
CA ARG A 169 -3.24 -0.44 17.31
C ARG A 169 -4.20 0.46 18.07
N THR A 170 -4.09 1.78 17.85
CA THR A 170 -5.02 2.76 18.43
C THR A 170 -6.44 2.50 17.94
N ALA A 171 -6.65 2.29 16.63
CA ALA A 171 -7.95 2.00 16.07
C ALA A 171 -8.58 0.72 16.65
N ILE A 172 -7.78 -0.34 16.86
CA ILE A 172 -8.21 -1.57 17.54
C ILE A 172 -8.64 -1.28 18.98
N THR A 173 -7.89 -0.45 19.69
CA THR A 173 -8.17 -0.13 21.10
C THR A 173 -9.41 0.74 21.27
N VAL A 174 -9.58 1.73 20.38
CA VAL A 174 -10.74 2.65 20.41
C VAL A 174 -11.99 1.94 19.89
N ALA A 175 -11.84 1.04 18.90
CA ALA A 175 -12.91 0.26 18.29
C ALA A 175 -14.15 1.11 17.93
N ARG A 176 -13.93 2.21 17.17
CA ARG A 176 -14.96 3.20 16.86
C ARG A 176 -16.02 2.64 15.91
N GLY A 177 -15.57 2.04 14.82
CA GLY A 177 -16.42 1.54 13.75
C GLY A 177 -17.08 0.18 14.06
N PRO A 178 -18.10 -0.23 13.29
CA PRO A 178 -18.82 -1.47 13.51
C PRO A 178 -17.94 -2.71 13.36
N LEU A 179 -16.97 -2.70 12.42
CA LEU A 179 -16.08 -3.83 12.19
C LEU A 179 -15.14 -4.03 13.39
N PHE A 180 -14.45 -2.97 13.86
CA PHE A 180 -13.58 -3.10 15.02
C PHE A 180 -14.36 -3.39 16.31
N LYS A 181 -15.56 -2.86 16.49
CA LYS A 181 -16.42 -3.28 17.59
C LYS A 181 -16.68 -4.78 17.54
N PHE A 182 -17.05 -5.31 16.38
CA PHE A 182 -17.26 -6.74 16.19
C PHE A 182 -15.99 -7.56 16.41
N LEU A 183 -14.84 -7.13 15.85
CA LEU A 183 -13.56 -7.86 15.95
C LEU A 183 -12.99 -7.88 17.37
N THR A 184 -13.20 -6.82 18.14
CA THR A 184 -12.70 -6.67 19.51
C THR A 184 -13.68 -7.14 20.57
N GLU A 185 -14.94 -7.38 20.20
CA GLU A 185 -15.96 -7.89 21.10
C GLU A 185 -15.56 -9.25 21.68
N GLY A 186 -15.38 -9.30 23.00
CA GLY A 186 -14.91 -10.48 23.73
C GLY A 186 -13.42 -10.50 24.04
N SER A 187 -12.61 -9.57 23.52
CA SER A 187 -11.17 -9.45 23.87
C SER A 187 -10.94 -8.78 25.24
N LEU A 188 -11.88 -7.99 25.73
CA LEU A 188 -11.77 -7.19 26.96
C LEU A 188 -12.30 -7.87 28.23
N GLN A 189 -12.77 -9.13 28.16
CA GLN A 189 -13.28 -9.84 29.33
C GLN A 189 -12.46 -11.09 29.67
N ASN A 190 -11.20 -10.89 30.06
CA ASN A 190 -10.48 -11.83 30.91
C ASN A 190 -10.68 -11.47 32.39
N THR A 191 -11.92 -11.56 32.89
CA THR A 191 -12.17 -11.62 34.32
C THR A 191 -13.20 -12.69 34.60
N THR A 192 -12.70 -13.78 35.17
CA THR A 192 -13.41 -14.82 35.91
C THR A 192 -14.53 -15.61 35.17
N GLY A 193 -14.18 -16.79 34.68
CA GLY A 193 -15.05 -17.93 34.84
C GLY A 193 -16.24 -18.07 33.92
N SER A 194 -16.16 -17.82 32.61
CA SER A 194 -17.17 -18.34 31.69
C SER A 194 -16.66 -18.43 30.27
N ARG A 195 -16.93 -19.59 29.64
CA ARG A 195 -16.68 -20.03 28.25
C ARG A 195 -15.90 -19.01 27.38
N SER A 196 -14.66 -19.33 27.03
CA SER A 196 -13.78 -18.51 26.20
C SER A 196 -14.48 -18.10 24.91
N ARG A 197 -14.96 -16.86 24.82
CA ARG A 197 -15.25 -16.25 23.54
C ARG A 197 -13.93 -16.18 22.79
N ARG A 198 -13.85 -16.79 21.61
CA ARG A 198 -12.63 -16.79 20.80
C ARG A 198 -12.28 -15.37 20.47
N VAL A 199 -11.07 -14.96 20.79
CA VAL A 199 -10.47 -13.71 20.34
C VAL A 199 -10.51 -13.71 18.81
N LYS A 200 -11.08 -12.68 18.19
CA LYS A 200 -11.19 -12.54 16.73
C LYS A 200 -10.00 -11.78 16.15
N LEU A 201 -9.47 -10.82 16.90
CA LEU A 201 -8.34 -9.99 16.53
C LEU A 201 -7.39 -9.85 17.72
N ALA A 202 -6.11 -10.17 17.53
CA ALA A 202 -5.08 -10.00 18.56
C ALA A 202 -4.02 -9.00 18.10
N SER A 203 -3.67 -8.05 18.97
CA SER A 203 -2.58 -7.12 18.78
C SER A 203 -1.49 -7.38 19.81
N THR A 204 -0.28 -7.62 19.34
CA THR A 204 0.92 -7.86 20.15
C THR A 204 2.05 -6.92 19.74
N LYS A 205 3.15 -6.89 20.50
CA LYS A 205 4.33 -6.12 20.09
C LYS A 205 4.90 -6.58 18.75
N LYS A 206 4.73 -7.85 18.38
CA LYS A 206 5.31 -8.44 17.16
C LYS A 206 4.40 -8.33 15.94
N GLY A 207 3.11 -8.06 16.11
CA GLY A 207 2.19 -8.01 14.99
C GLY A 207 0.72 -8.02 15.41
N ILE A 208 -0.13 -8.10 14.41
CA ILE A 208 -1.59 -8.17 14.55
C ILE A 208 -2.08 -9.39 13.78
N GLU A 209 -2.94 -10.19 14.41
CA GLU A 209 -3.48 -11.41 13.83
C GLU A 209 -5.01 -11.34 13.80
N ASN A 210 -5.58 -11.58 12.63
CA ASN A 210 -7.03 -11.71 12.44
C ASN A 210 -7.38 -13.21 12.34
N PHE A 211 -7.94 -13.77 13.40
CA PHE A 211 -8.26 -15.19 13.50
C PHE A 211 -9.48 -15.60 12.65
N LEU A 212 -10.29 -14.65 12.18
CA LEU A 212 -11.43 -14.97 11.32
C LEU A 212 -10.98 -15.36 9.91
N THR A 213 -9.94 -14.68 9.41
CA THR A 213 -9.36 -14.92 8.08
C THR A 213 -8.09 -15.76 8.13
N GLY A 214 -7.51 -15.93 9.32
CA GLY A 214 -6.17 -16.52 9.50
C GLY A 214 -5.05 -15.59 9.03
N SER A 215 -5.32 -14.30 8.91
CA SER A 215 -4.38 -13.30 8.39
C SER A 215 -3.46 -12.79 9.49
N LEU A 216 -2.19 -12.60 9.13
CA LEU A 216 -1.13 -12.14 10.03
C LEU A 216 -0.40 -10.93 9.43
N LEU A 217 -0.31 -9.86 10.18
CA LEU A 217 0.59 -8.73 9.96
C LEU A 217 1.69 -8.79 11.00
N GLU A 218 2.94 -8.94 10.57
CA GLU A 218 4.09 -9.02 11.48
C GLU A 218 5.17 -7.99 11.18
N ILE A 219 5.91 -7.62 12.23
CA ILE A 219 7.08 -6.76 12.13
C ILE A 219 8.32 -7.63 11.94
N ARG A 220 9.11 -7.33 10.91
CA ARG A 220 10.37 -8.01 10.61
C ARG A 220 11.55 -7.04 10.56
N PRO A 221 12.76 -7.46 10.99
CA PRO A 221 13.96 -6.66 10.78
C PRO A 221 14.20 -6.41 9.28
N MET A 222 14.64 -5.19 8.93
CA MET A 222 14.99 -4.80 7.58
C MET A 222 16.34 -5.41 7.17
N SER A 223 16.32 -6.65 6.72
CA SER A 223 17.51 -7.40 6.29
C SER A 223 17.09 -8.48 5.29
N ILE A 224 17.90 -8.67 4.24
CA ILE A 224 17.65 -9.68 3.20
C ILE A 224 17.44 -11.06 3.82
N ASN A 225 18.30 -11.47 4.76
CA ASN A 225 18.23 -12.78 5.41
C ASN A 225 16.91 -13.04 6.15
N LYS A 226 16.17 -11.99 6.53
CA LYS A 226 14.90 -12.09 7.26
C LYS A 226 13.67 -11.90 6.37
N LEU A 227 13.86 -11.35 5.17
CA LEU A 227 12.79 -10.97 4.27
C LEU A 227 12.75 -11.82 3.00
N GLN A 228 13.89 -12.33 2.55
CA GLN A 228 13.97 -13.15 1.35
C GLN A 228 13.12 -14.42 1.44
N GLY A 229 12.37 -14.70 0.38
CA GLY A 229 11.54 -15.89 0.26
C GLY A 229 10.22 -15.84 1.02
N LEU A 230 9.92 -14.77 1.75
CA LEU A 230 8.63 -14.61 2.44
C LEU A 230 7.51 -14.40 1.41
N ARG A 231 6.49 -15.23 1.49
CA ARG A 231 5.29 -15.12 0.64
C ARG A 231 4.30 -14.17 1.29
N CYS A 232 4.53 -12.86 1.14
CA CYS A 232 3.64 -11.84 1.68
C CYS A 232 2.73 -11.28 0.59
N LYS A 233 1.48 -10.99 0.96
CA LYS A 233 0.52 -10.32 0.07
C LYS A 233 0.68 -8.82 0.13
N ILE A 234 0.90 -8.26 1.32
CA ILE A 234 1.16 -6.83 1.51
C ILE A 234 2.45 -6.67 2.30
N ALA A 235 3.32 -5.79 1.85
CA ALA A 235 4.51 -5.40 2.60
C ALA A 235 4.65 -3.88 2.67
N THR A 236 5.02 -3.37 3.84
CA THR A 236 5.45 -1.99 4.03
C THR A 236 6.94 -1.96 4.30
N VAL A 237 7.66 -1.18 3.50
CA VAL A 237 9.10 -0.91 3.68
C VAL A 237 9.25 0.58 3.96
N ASP A 238 9.30 0.94 5.23
CA ASP A 238 9.38 2.35 5.65
C ASP A 238 10.84 2.81 5.77
N GLU A 239 11.08 4.08 5.40
CA GLU A 239 12.41 4.74 5.45
C GLU A 239 13.52 3.96 4.71
N TRP A 240 13.20 3.39 3.54
CA TRP A 240 14.14 2.59 2.73
C TRP A 240 15.31 3.40 2.15
N LEU A 241 15.22 4.75 2.06
CA LEU A 241 16.31 5.66 1.69
C LEU A 241 17.20 6.08 2.87
N SER A 242 16.93 5.54 4.07
CA SER A 242 17.78 5.80 5.23
C SER A 242 19.21 5.29 5.00
N GLY A 243 20.20 6.06 5.41
CA GLY A 243 21.62 5.67 5.36
C GLY A 243 21.98 4.40 6.16
N LYS A 244 21.02 3.87 6.93
CA LYS A 244 21.16 2.58 7.62
C LYS A 244 20.84 1.39 6.72
N VAL A 245 20.15 1.60 5.62
CA VAL A 245 19.76 0.55 4.66
C VAL A 245 20.90 0.33 3.69
N ARG A 246 21.47 -0.87 3.69
CA ARG A 246 22.64 -1.25 2.88
C ARG A 246 22.37 -2.38 1.90
N GLU A 247 21.14 -2.91 1.92
CA GLU A 247 20.74 -4.09 1.16
C GLU A 247 19.44 -3.77 0.40
N ASP A 248 19.25 -4.36 -0.78
CA ASP A 248 17.98 -4.27 -1.51
C ASP A 248 16.92 -5.18 -0.87
N VAL A 249 16.26 -4.66 0.16
CA VAL A 249 15.21 -5.37 0.88
C VAL A 249 13.88 -5.40 0.10
N ILE A 250 13.66 -4.44 -0.80
CA ILE A 250 12.46 -4.37 -1.63
C ILE A 250 12.49 -5.48 -2.67
N GLY A 251 13.61 -5.64 -3.40
CA GLY A 251 13.80 -6.74 -4.34
C GLY A 251 13.76 -8.12 -3.65
N ALA A 252 14.31 -8.23 -2.43
CA ALA A 252 14.22 -9.47 -1.66
C ALA A 252 12.77 -9.85 -1.29
N LEU A 253 11.94 -8.90 -0.91
CA LEU A 253 10.52 -9.10 -0.66
C LEU A 253 9.76 -9.43 -1.95
N GLU A 254 10.04 -8.75 -3.05
CA GLU A 254 9.39 -8.98 -4.34
C GLU A 254 9.60 -10.41 -4.84
N GLN A 255 10.79 -10.99 -4.68
CA GLN A 255 11.06 -12.39 -5.03
C GLN A 255 10.13 -13.39 -4.34
N GLY A 256 9.77 -13.14 -3.08
CA GLY A 256 8.82 -13.95 -2.33
C GLY A 256 7.37 -13.64 -2.65
N ALA A 257 7.04 -12.36 -2.70
CA ALA A 257 5.70 -11.83 -2.94
C ALA A 257 5.19 -12.15 -4.35
N SER A 258 6.05 -12.20 -5.39
CA SER A 258 5.69 -12.54 -6.77
C SER A 258 5.04 -13.92 -6.93
N LYS A 259 5.16 -14.78 -5.91
CA LYS A 259 4.49 -16.09 -5.84
C LYS A 259 3.08 -16.03 -5.25
N VAL A 260 2.66 -14.84 -4.81
CA VAL A 260 1.34 -14.58 -4.23
C VAL A 260 0.54 -13.74 -5.21
N ASP A 261 -0.70 -14.12 -5.44
CA ASP A 261 -1.59 -13.35 -6.29
C ASP A 261 -1.90 -11.99 -5.66
N ASP A 262 -1.86 -10.93 -6.49
CA ASP A 262 -2.21 -9.56 -6.11
C ASP A 262 -1.40 -9.01 -4.91
N TYR A 263 -0.09 -9.29 -4.87
CA TYR A 263 0.78 -8.68 -3.87
C TYR A 263 0.91 -7.17 -4.09
N LEU A 264 1.20 -6.44 -3.01
CA LEU A 264 1.53 -5.02 -3.05
C LEU A 264 2.65 -4.72 -2.03
N ILE A 265 3.72 -4.11 -2.51
CA ILE A 265 4.79 -3.56 -1.68
C ILE A 265 4.65 -2.05 -1.68
N VAL A 266 4.42 -1.46 -0.52
CA VAL A 266 4.37 0.00 -0.30
C VAL A 266 5.70 0.42 0.32
N ALA A 267 6.53 1.08 -0.48
CA ALA A 267 7.85 1.57 -0.07
C ALA A 267 7.78 3.07 0.20
N THR A 268 7.87 3.45 1.47
CA THR A 268 7.77 4.84 1.92
C THR A 268 9.11 5.36 2.41
N SER A 269 9.49 6.56 2.04
CA SER A 269 10.70 7.23 2.57
C SER A 269 10.62 8.73 2.45
N SER A 270 11.40 9.42 3.25
CA SER A 270 11.83 10.78 2.95
C SER A 270 13.12 10.76 2.12
N GLU A 271 13.40 11.85 1.40
CA GLU A 271 14.64 11.97 0.63
C GLU A 271 15.87 11.76 1.54
N GLY A 272 16.71 10.79 1.15
CA GLY A 272 17.89 10.42 1.92
C GLY A 272 19.08 11.37 1.65
N THR A 273 19.97 11.47 2.63
CA THR A 273 21.22 12.23 2.51
C THR A 273 22.41 11.36 2.06
N THR A 274 22.26 10.03 2.15
CA THR A 274 23.30 9.08 1.71
C THR A 274 23.36 9.05 0.21
N ARG A 275 24.57 9.03 -0.35
CA ARG A 275 24.84 8.94 -1.79
C ARG A 275 25.63 7.66 -2.09
N ASN A 276 25.50 7.16 -3.32
CA ASN A 276 26.14 5.95 -3.83
C ASN A 276 25.75 4.67 -3.04
N GLY A 277 24.54 4.65 -2.47
CA GLY A 277 23.99 3.50 -1.77
C GLY A 277 22.92 2.77 -2.60
N VAL A 278 22.40 1.69 -2.05
CA VAL A 278 21.31 0.89 -2.66
C VAL A 278 20.09 1.76 -2.99
N GLY A 279 19.75 2.71 -2.12
CA GLY A 279 18.66 3.63 -2.36
C GLY A 279 18.84 4.50 -3.60
N ASP A 280 20.08 4.92 -3.92
CA ASP A 280 20.33 5.69 -5.14
C ASP A 280 20.18 4.83 -6.40
N THR A 281 20.58 3.55 -6.35
CA THR A 281 20.36 2.60 -7.45
C THR A 281 18.87 2.44 -7.75
N ILE A 282 18.07 2.18 -6.72
CA ILE A 282 16.61 2.07 -6.86
C ILE A 282 16.02 3.39 -7.40
N LYS A 283 16.46 4.54 -6.91
CA LYS A 283 16.01 5.85 -7.43
C LYS A 283 16.32 6.05 -8.91
N LEU A 284 17.49 5.61 -9.38
CA LEU A 284 17.83 5.67 -10.81
C LEU A 284 16.89 4.79 -11.63
N GLU A 285 16.58 3.58 -11.18
CA GLU A 285 15.59 2.70 -11.82
C GLU A 285 14.22 3.36 -11.88
N LEU A 286 13.75 3.97 -10.78
CA LEU A 286 12.49 4.70 -10.74
C LEU A 286 12.48 5.89 -11.72
N GLN A 287 13.60 6.61 -11.83
CA GLN A 287 13.73 7.70 -12.80
C GLN A 287 13.71 7.20 -14.25
N ASP A 288 14.28 6.05 -14.53
CA ASP A 288 14.23 5.45 -15.87
C ASP A 288 12.81 5.02 -16.25
N ILE A 289 12.05 4.48 -15.28
CA ILE A 289 10.62 4.19 -15.45
C ILE A 289 9.85 5.49 -15.72
N LEU A 290 10.04 6.55 -14.92
CA LEU A 290 9.36 7.84 -15.08
C LEU A 290 9.65 8.50 -16.43
N ARG A 291 10.89 8.38 -16.94
CA ARG A 291 11.31 8.91 -18.25
C ARG A 291 10.83 8.09 -19.45
N GLY A 292 10.21 6.93 -19.20
CA GLY A 292 9.81 6.01 -20.26
C GLY A 292 10.97 5.22 -20.90
N ASN A 293 12.17 5.23 -20.30
CA ASN A 293 13.31 4.42 -20.76
C ASN A 293 13.05 2.92 -20.53
N TYR A 294 12.21 2.63 -19.55
CA TYR A 294 11.75 1.28 -19.22
C TYR A 294 10.25 1.32 -18.92
N PHE A 295 9.47 0.47 -19.61
CA PHE A 295 8.03 0.37 -19.39
C PHE A 295 7.71 -0.60 -18.26
N ASP A 296 7.24 -0.09 -17.13
CA ASP A 296 6.73 -0.89 -16.01
C ASP A 296 5.37 -0.35 -15.52
N PRO A 297 4.26 -0.94 -15.97
CA PRO A 297 2.93 -0.53 -15.53
C PRO A 297 2.59 -1.02 -14.10
N HIS A 298 3.44 -1.89 -13.54
CA HIS A 298 3.22 -2.50 -12.22
C HIS A 298 3.76 -1.67 -11.07
N THR A 299 4.44 -0.56 -11.35
CA THR A 299 5.03 0.34 -10.35
C THR A 299 4.36 1.70 -10.39
N SER A 300 3.85 2.18 -9.25
CA SER A 300 3.35 3.55 -9.02
C SER A 300 4.41 4.37 -8.28
N ILE A 301 4.69 5.59 -8.73
CA ILE A 301 5.83 6.39 -8.24
C ILE A 301 5.38 7.81 -7.91
N TRP A 302 5.33 8.14 -6.64
CA TRP A 302 5.04 9.48 -6.14
C TRP A 302 6.28 10.05 -5.47
N HIS A 303 7.06 10.85 -6.21
CA HIS A 303 8.31 11.42 -5.75
C HIS A 303 8.19 12.94 -5.65
N TYR A 304 7.94 13.43 -4.45
CA TYR A 304 7.84 14.85 -4.13
C TYR A 304 9.21 15.38 -3.75
N ARG A 305 9.70 16.37 -4.50
CA ARG A 305 10.99 17.04 -4.25
C ARG A 305 11.03 18.40 -4.93
N LEU A 306 12.04 19.19 -4.61
CA LEU A 306 12.39 20.36 -5.40
C LEU A 306 13.10 19.94 -6.69
N ASP A 307 12.84 20.64 -7.78
CA ASP A 307 13.47 20.40 -9.08
C ASP A 307 14.89 20.94 -9.17
N ASP A 308 15.17 22.02 -8.45
CA ASP A 308 16.46 22.71 -8.48
C ASP A 308 16.87 23.16 -7.07
N ILE A 309 18.17 23.12 -6.78
CA ILE A 309 18.73 23.54 -5.48
C ILE A 309 18.42 25.02 -5.18
N ARG A 310 18.24 25.84 -6.19
CA ARG A 310 17.88 27.27 -6.03
C ARG A 310 16.51 27.46 -5.42
N GLU A 311 15.60 26.51 -5.59
CA GLU A 311 14.22 26.51 -5.06
C GLU A 311 14.20 26.36 -3.54
N VAL A 312 15.29 25.93 -2.91
CA VAL A 312 15.42 25.89 -1.45
C VAL A 312 15.20 27.26 -0.81
N GLY A 313 15.61 28.32 -1.51
CA GLY A 313 15.40 29.71 -1.07
C GLY A 313 14.03 30.30 -1.41
N MET A 314 13.12 29.52 -2.04
CA MET A 314 11.80 29.96 -2.53
C MET A 314 10.69 29.18 -1.79
N PRO A 315 10.13 29.72 -0.68
CA PRO A 315 9.14 29.01 0.13
C PRO A 315 7.91 28.53 -0.65
N GLU A 316 7.50 29.25 -1.69
CA GLU A 316 6.41 28.87 -2.58
C GLU A 316 6.67 27.57 -3.34
N MET A 317 7.93 27.23 -3.58
CA MET A 317 8.32 25.98 -4.26
C MET A 317 8.35 24.78 -3.34
N TRP A 318 8.31 24.99 -2.01
CA TRP A 318 8.34 23.88 -1.05
C TRP A 318 7.09 23.01 -1.13
N LEU A 319 5.99 23.53 -1.66
CA LEU A 319 4.79 22.75 -1.93
C LEU A 319 5.03 21.61 -2.94
N ASN A 320 6.05 21.73 -3.81
CA ASN A 320 6.45 20.67 -4.75
C ASN A 320 7.08 19.44 -4.03
N ALA A 321 7.54 19.64 -2.80
CA ALA A 321 8.25 18.64 -2.01
C ALA A 321 7.43 18.12 -0.80
N SER A 322 6.18 18.55 -0.67
CA SER A 322 5.31 18.22 0.47
C SER A 322 4.05 17.44 0.10
#